data_cc02a147ab009c80b4b650a4fb30ecd9
#
_entry.id   cc02a147ab009c80b4b650a4fb30ecd9
#
_cell.length_a   1.000
_cell.length_b   1.000
_cell.length_c   1.000
_cell.angle_alpha   90.00
_cell.angle_beta   90.00
_cell.angle_gamma   90.00
#
_symmetry.space_group_name_H-M   'P 1'
#
loop_
_entity.id
_entity.type
_entity.pdbx_description
1 polymer ?
#
loop_
_entity_poly.entity_id
_entity_poly.type
_entity_poly.pdbx_seq_one_letter_code
_entity_poly.pdbx_strand_id
1 'polypeptide(L)'
;MTKQVFWWSLTAGFCNILLKTLQFGLAMKHRNRPPEQDDLLRPRLVDLIDMRHELVKLAALIDWEFFDQEWAGFFPSGTGRPATPPRLVAGLMYLQHLHRLSDEAVVARWVENPYFQYFTGEVFFQHQPPIHPSSLSRWRDRIGEEGAEWLLTKTIEAGRSSGVVDDDSLSRVSIDTTVMEKNIAYPTDARLYEKARAKIVALAQEAGVQLRQTYARKAPLLAAQVGRYAHARQFKRMRKALRTLKGYTGRVMRDLRRQIDLIPPGTLRETVLDALVLVSRLLHQAARGGGKIYALHEPDVDCISKGKARVRYEFGSKVSIATTIDEGFVVGMRALPGNPYDGHTLSEALEQVEILTEQRPAITVVDRGYRGHGVETTRVLISGSRRGLTPSLKALLRRRSAIEPEIGHMKTDGRLARCPLKGTRGDAIFAVLCGCGHNIRKILNHIRYLLAYLLAVIVTILSATVIIRHENQCSHLTAAA
;
A
#
# COMPACT_ATOMS: atom_id res chain seq x y z
N MET A 1 31.39 43.99 5.46
CA MET A 1 30.16 43.74 4.67
C MET A 1 29.61 42.31 4.86
N THR A 2 29.46 41.82 6.10
CA THR A 2 29.12 40.40 6.34
C THR A 2 28.16 40.18 7.54
N LYS A 3 27.46 41.21 8.03
CA LYS A 3 26.47 41.07 9.12
C LYS A 3 25.02 41.38 8.73
N GLN A 4 24.73 41.90 7.53
CA GLN A 4 23.38 42.24 7.11
C GLN A 4 22.66 41.10 6.36
N VAL A 5 23.38 40.09 5.85
CA VAL A 5 22.75 38.98 5.10
C VAL A 5 22.14 37.90 6.03
N PHE A 6 22.64 37.81 7.28
CA PHE A 6 22.18 36.79 8.24
C PHE A 6 20.82 37.12 8.90
N TRP A 7 20.45 38.39 8.96
CA TRP A 7 19.16 38.84 9.55
C TRP A 7 17.99 38.70 8.59
N TRP A 8 18.23 38.73 7.27
CA TRP A 8 17.16 38.56 6.27
C TRP A 8 16.72 37.10 6.12
N SER A 9 17.56 36.13 6.37
CA SER A 9 17.19 34.71 6.30
C SER A 9 16.37 34.26 7.53
N LEU A 10 16.61 34.82 8.70
CA LEU A 10 15.86 34.52 9.92
C LEU A 10 14.48 35.18 9.93
N THR A 11 14.34 36.39 9.41
CA THR A 11 13.03 37.07 9.32
C THR A 11 12.14 36.49 8.22
N ALA A 12 12.69 35.98 7.11
CA ALA A 12 11.94 35.29 6.07
C ALA A 12 11.44 33.91 6.55
N GLY A 13 12.23 33.20 7.38
CA GLY A 13 11.83 31.94 7.99
C GLY A 13 10.70 32.13 9.02
N PHE A 14 10.82 33.15 9.88
CA PHE A 14 9.78 33.47 10.87
C PHE A 14 8.49 34.01 10.22
N CYS A 15 8.59 34.77 9.15
CA CYS A 15 7.42 35.27 8.41
C CYS A 15 6.69 34.14 7.66
N ASN A 16 7.40 33.15 7.14
CA ASN A 16 6.81 31.96 6.54
C ASN A 16 6.16 31.02 7.55
N ILE A 17 6.70 30.92 8.76
CA ILE A 17 6.09 30.15 9.85
C ILE A 17 4.84 30.88 10.37
N LEU A 18 4.89 32.20 10.54
CA LEU A 18 3.73 33.03 10.93
C LEU A 18 2.65 33.09 9.84
N LEU A 19 3.01 33.13 8.56
CA LEU A 19 2.07 33.04 7.44
C LEU A 19 1.45 31.64 7.34
N LYS A 20 2.21 30.57 7.57
CA LYS A 20 1.64 29.22 7.69
C LYS A 20 0.69 29.10 8.88
N THR A 21 1.03 29.63 10.04
CA THR A 21 0.13 29.61 11.23
C THR A 21 -1.11 30.49 11.07
N LEU A 22 -1.05 31.60 10.32
CA LEU A 22 -2.22 32.45 10.01
C LEU A 22 -3.09 31.88 8.89
N GLN A 23 -2.54 31.08 7.95
CA GLN A 23 -3.33 30.34 6.96
C GLN A 23 -4.09 29.13 7.55
N PHE A 24 -3.68 28.61 8.71
CA PHE A 24 -4.38 27.53 9.41
C PHE A 24 -5.74 27.94 10.02
N GLY A 25 -6.08 29.22 10.03
CA GLY A 25 -7.34 29.73 10.60
C GLY A 25 -8.60 29.58 9.75
N LEU A 26 -8.49 29.21 8.47
CA LEU A 26 -9.62 29.19 7.50
C LEU A 26 -9.85 27.83 6.82
N ALA A 27 -9.21 26.77 7.28
CA ALA A 27 -9.50 25.42 6.77
C ALA A 27 -10.89 24.98 7.26
N MET A 28 -11.72 24.42 6.37
CA MET A 28 -12.96 23.75 6.78
C MET A 28 -12.59 22.51 7.58
N LYS A 29 -12.27 22.71 8.86
CA LYS A 29 -12.09 21.60 9.80
C LYS A 29 -13.39 20.80 9.85
N HIS A 30 -13.24 19.49 9.94
CA HIS A 30 -14.29 18.61 10.40
C HIS A 30 -14.91 19.23 11.67
N ARG A 31 -16.23 19.37 11.70
CA ARG A 31 -16.92 19.73 12.96
C ARG A 31 -16.95 18.46 13.80
N ASN A 32 -16.19 18.46 14.89
CA ASN A 32 -16.38 17.44 15.93
C ASN A 32 -17.84 17.48 16.35
N ARG A 33 -18.54 16.37 16.20
CA ARG A 33 -19.84 16.23 16.86
C ARG A 33 -19.57 16.30 18.35
N PRO A 34 -20.32 17.14 19.13
CA PRO A 34 -20.20 17.13 20.57
C PRO A 34 -20.43 15.67 21.05
N PRO A 35 -19.56 15.11 21.90
CA PRO A 35 -19.70 13.73 22.36
C PRO A 35 -20.96 13.49 23.20
N GLU A 36 -21.71 14.53 23.53
CA GLU A 36 -22.69 14.56 24.60
C GLU A 36 -24.14 14.86 24.18
N GLN A 37 -24.43 14.79 22.87
CA GLN A 37 -25.84 14.84 22.52
C GLN A 37 -26.45 13.45 22.79
N ASP A 38 -26.84 13.22 24.05
CA ASP A 38 -27.57 12.03 24.46
C ASP A 38 -28.94 12.00 23.76
N ASP A 39 -29.01 11.21 22.72
CA ASP A 39 -30.27 10.78 22.17
C ASP A 39 -30.82 9.70 23.11
N LEU A 40 -31.69 10.07 24.02
CA LEU A 40 -32.29 9.21 25.06
C LEU A 40 -32.91 7.91 24.51
N LEU A 41 -33.19 7.85 23.20
CA LEU A 41 -33.83 6.70 22.54
C LEU A 41 -32.85 5.86 21.72
N ARG A 42 -31.59 6.25 21.60
CA ARG A 42 -30.59 5.49 20.84
C ARG A 42 -29.46 5.03 21.75
N PRO A 43 -29.28 3.71 21.95
CA PRO A 43 -28.14 3.19 22.70
C PRO A 43 -26.82 3.54 21.99
N ARG A 44 -25.80 3.88 22.77
CA ARG A 44 -24.43 4.12 22.25
C ARG A 44 -23.81 2.82 21.82
N LEU A 45 -22.90 2.86 20.86
CA LEU A 45 -22.17 1.67 20.42
C LEU A 45 -21.44 0.97 21.57
N VAL A 46 -20.90 1.74 22.54
CA VAL A 46 -20.24 1.19 23.73
C VAL A 46 -21.15 0.31 24.59
N ASP A 47 -22.47 0.53 24.56
CA ASP A 47 -23.48 -0.24 25.29
C ASP A 47 -23.94 -1.47 24.50
N LEU A 48 -23.67 -1.48 23.18
CA LEU A 48 -24.12 -2.54 22.25
C LEU A 48 -23.03 -3.58 21.95
N ILE A 49 -21.75 -3.22 22.09
CA ILE A 49 -20.61 -4.06 21.68
C ILE A 49 -19.83 -4.57 22.90
N ASP A 50 -19.13 -5.68 22.72
CA ASP A 50 -18.17 -6.14 23.73
C ASP A 50 -16.91 -5.28 23.71
N MET A 51 -16.71 -4.48 24.76
CA MET A 51 -15.55 -3.59 24.91
C MET A 51 -14.22 -4.35 25.03
N ARG A 52 -14.25 -5.67 25.28
CA ARG A 52 -13.05 -6.53 25.27
C ARG A 52 -12.64 -6.99 23.86
N HIS A 53 -13.47 -6.69 22.84
CA HIS A 53 -13.18 -7.06 21.45
C HIS A 53 -11.88 -6.45 20.96
N GLU A 54 -11.14 -7.20 20.14
CA GLU A 54 -9.80 -6.82 19.66
C GLU A 54 -9.75 -5.49 18.88
N LEU A 55 -10.78 -5.17 18.07
CA LEU A 55 -10.86 -3.90 17.35
C LEU A 55 -11.09 -2.71 18.31
N VAL A 56 -11.76 -2.91 19.42
CA VAL A 56 -11.92 -1.87 20.46
C VAL A 56 -10.58 -1.57 21.10
N LYS A 57 -9.82 -2.61 21.48
CA LYS A 57 -8.46 -2.45 22.02
C LYS A 57 -7.52 -1.79 21.02
N LEU A 58 -7.58 -2.21 19.76
CA LEU A 58 -6.80 -1.58 18.70
C LEU A 58 -7.16 -0.11 18.51
N ALA A 59 -8.44 0.25 18.58
CA ALA A 59 -8.89 1.64 18.48
C ALA A 59 -8.30 2.53 19.58
N ALA A 60 -8.08 1.97 20.78
CA ALA A 60 -7.46 2.70 21.90
C ALA A 60 -5.93 2.86 21.75
N LEU A 61 -5.27 2.04 20.93
CA LEU A 61 -3.81 2.11 20.70
C LEU A 61 -3.42 3.11 19.60
N ILE A 62 -4.35 3.50 18.74
CA ILE A 62 -4.08 4.40 17.62
C ILE A 62 -4.35 5.84 18.04
N ASP A 63 -3.39 6.72 17.82
CA ASP A 63 -3.53 8.16 17.99
C ASP A 63 -4.36 8.75 16.84
N TRP A 64 -5.65 8.91 17.06
CA TRP A 64 -6.58 9.45 16.06
C TRP A 64 -6.51 10.96 15.94
N GLU A 65 -6.16 11.65 17.03
CA GLU A 65 -6.08 13.12 17.07
C GLU A 65 -5.00 13.64 16.11
N PHE A 66 -3.91 12.90 15.98
CA PHE A 66 -2.86 13.18 15.00
C PHE A 66 -3.44 13.35 13.58
N PHE A 67 -4.33 12.44 13.14
CA PHE A 67 -4.92 12.53 11.81
C PHE A 67 -5.85 13.75 11.67
N ASP A 68 -6.56 14.14 12.74
CA ASP A 68 -7.41 15.30 12.71
C ASP A 68 -6.58 16.60 12.58
N GLN A 69 -5.37 16.63 13.15
CA GLN A 69 -4.46 17.77 13.07
C GLN A 69 -3.72 17.82 11.74
N GLU A 70 -2.99 16.76 11.38
CA GLU A 70 -2.10 16.74 10.22
C GLU A 70 -2.86 16.69 8.88
N TRP A 71 -3.94 15.91 8.81
CA TRP A 71 -4.70 15.83 7.57
C TRP A 71 -5.55 17.08 7.31
N ALA A 72 -5.74 17.94 8.30
CA ALA A 72 -6.39 19.24 8.09
C ALA A 72 -5.66 20.08 7.02
N GLY A 73 -4.33 19.97 6.92
CA GLY A 73 -3.51 20.65 5.92
C GLY A 73 -3.83 20.28 4.47
N PHE A 74 -4.37 19.07 4.22
CA PHE A 74 -4.79 18.65 2.89
C PHE A 74 -6.12 19.25 2.44
N PHE A 75 -6.81 20.01 3.28
CA PHE A 75 -8.11 20.63 3.02
C PHE A 75 -8.07 22.16 3.22
N PRO A 76 -7.37 22.91 2.37
CA PRO A 76 -7.12 24.33 2.58
C PRO A 76 -8.32 25.25 2.32
N SER A 77 -9.42 24.78 1.71
CA SER A 77 -10.55 25.62 1.35
C SER A 77 -11.55 25.80 2.49
N GLY A 78 -11.84 27.03 2.87
CA GLY A 78 -12.86 27.40 3.87
C GLY A 78 -14.30 27.35 3.38
N THR A 79 -14.55 27.00 2.12
CA THR A 79 -15.88 27.01 1.48
C THR A 79 -16.29 25.62 1.03
N GLY A 80 -17.55 25.26 1.20
CA GLY A 80 -18.13 24.01 0.73
C GLY A 80 -18.63 23.08 1.84
N ARG A 81 -18.95 21.82 1.50
CA ARG A 81 -19.36 20.79 2.48
C ARG A 81 -18.20 20.48 3.44
N PRO A 82 -18.46 20.35 4.76
CA PRO A 82 -17.44 19.91 5.72
C PRO A 82 -16.71 18.63 5.25
N ALA A 83 -15.40 18.59 5.47
CA ALA A 83 -14.60 17.41 5.15
C ALA A 83 -15.11 16.19 5.94
N THR A 84 -14.98 15.01 5.33
CA THR A 84 -15.22 13.75 6.05
C THR A 84 -14.23 13.63 7.21
N PRO A 85 -14.64 13.12 8.38
CA PRO A 85 -13.74 12.95 9.52
C PRO A 85 -12.48 12.18 9.14
N PRO A 86 -11.27 12.66 9.42
CA PRO A 86 -10.02 11.95 9.16
C PRO A 86 -9.98 10.56 9.79
N ARG A 87 -10.42 10.40 11.04
CA ARG A 87 -10.55 9.11 11.73
C ARG A 87 -11.39 8.10 10.95
N LEU A 88 -12.52 8.53 10.36
CA LEU A 88 -13.36 7.65 9.54
C LEU A 88 -12.57 7.12 8.34
N VAL A 89 -11.87 7.99 7.64
CA VAL A 89 -11.14 7.61 6.41
C VAL A 89 -9.91 6.75 6.73
N ALA A 90 -9.10 7.15 7.71
CA ALA A 90 -7.95 6.39 8.18
C ALA A 90 -8.38 4.99 8.67
N GLY A 91 -9.44 4.95 9.49
CA GLY A 91 -10.00 3.70 9.99
C GLY A 91 -10.52 2.78 8.88
N LEU A 92 -11.20 3.31 7.86
CA LEU A 92 -11.63 2.53 6.70
C LEU A 92 -10.43 1.99 5.89
N MET A 93 -9.35 2.77 5.72
CA MET A 93 -8.12 2.31 5.05
C MET A 93 -7.44 1.20 5.84
N TYR A 94 -7.37 1.28 7.16
CA TYR A 94 -6.84 0.22 8.02
C TYR A 94 -7.69 -1.06 7.93
N LEU A 95 -9.00 -0.96 8.09
CA LEU A 95 -9.93 -2.09 8.00
C LEU A 95 -9.89 -2.75 6.61
N GLN A 96 -9.75 -1.94 5.56
CA GLN A 96 -9.62 -2.43 4.19
C GLN A 96 -8.41 -3.34 4.01
N HIS A 97 -7.23 -2.95 4.54
CA HIS A 97 -5.99 -3.71 4.40
C HIS A 97 -5.86 -4.83 5.44
N LEU A 98 -6.49 -4.68 6.61
CA LEU A 98 -6.63 -5.74 7.60
C LEU A 98 -7.44 -6.92 7.04
N HIS A 99 -8.60 -6.64 6.45
CA HIS A 99 -9.58 -7.66 6.01
C HIS A 99 -9.55 -7.94 4.49
N ARG A 100 -8.60 -7.40 3.72
CA ARG A 100 -8.44 -7.58 2.27
C ARG A 100 -9.66 -7.13 1.46
N LEU A 101 -10.34 -6.08 1.86
CA LEU A 101 -11.57 -5.60 1.23
C LEU A 101 -11.27 -4.62 0.09
N SER A 102 -12.19 -4.53 -0.89
CA SER A 102 -12.22 -3.43 -1.86
C SER A 102 -12.80 -2.17 -1.22
N ASP A 103 -12.77 -1.04 -1.95
CA ASP A 103 -13.37 0.22 -1.48
C ASP A 103 -14.88 0.04 -1.26
N GLU A 104 -15.55 -0.67 -2.16
CA GLU A 104 -16.98 -0.98 -2.06
C GLU A 104 -17.26 -1.93 -0.90
N ALA A 105 -16.45 -2.98 -0.76
CA ALA A 105 -16.66 -4.01 0.25
C ALA A 105 -16.42 -3.48 1.68
N VAL A 106 -15.44 -2.60 1.89
CA VAL A 106 -15.20 -2.05 3.24
C VAL A 106 -16.34 -1.13 3.67
N VAL A 107 -16.86 -0.30 2.74
CA VAL A 107 -17.98 0.60 3.02
C VAL A 107 -19.28 -0.20 3.27
N ALA A 108 -19.55 -1.25 2.48
CA ALA A 108 -20.72 -2.11 2.68
C ALA A 108 -20.63 -2.84 4.03
N ARG A 109 -19.48 -3.46 4.35
CA ARG A 109 -19.29 -4.17 5.61
C ARG A 109 -19.30 -3.26 6.84
N TRP A 110 -18.91 -1.99 6.67
CA TRP A 110 -19.00 -1.01 7.75
C TRP A 110 -20.43 -0.78 8.23
N VAL A 111 -21.42 -0.76 7.32
CA VAL A 111 -22.84 -0.60 7.67
C VAL A 111 -23.35 -1.76 8.52
N GLU A 112 -22.84 -2.96 8.28
CA GLU A 112 -23.29 -4.20 8.94
C GLU A 112 -22.57 -4.46 10.27
N ASN A 113 -21.40 -3.84 10.48
CA ASN A 113 -20.50 -4.20 11.59
C ASN A 113 -20.34 -3.06 12.60
N PRO A 114 -20.94 -3.17 13.80
CA PRO A 114 -20.85 -2.14 14.84
C PRO A 114 -19.40 -1.91 15.33
N TYR A 115 -18.55 -2.93 15.31
CA TYR A 115 -17.12 -2.78 15.67
C TYR A 115 -16.35 -1.95 14.63
N PHE A 116 -16.71 -2.04 13.34
CA PHE A 116 -16.12 -1.18 12.30
C PHE A 116 -16.53 0.27 12.52
N GLN A 117 -17.79 0.50 12.87
CA GLN A 117 -18.32 1.83 13.17
C GLN A 117 -17.64 2.43 14.41
N TYR A 118 -17.53 1.65 15.49
CA TYR A 118 -16.81 2.08 16.70
C TYR A 118 -15.34 2.40 16.39
N PHE A 119 -14.64 1.54 15.68
CA PHE A 119 -13.23 1.74 15.30
C PHE A 119 -13.02 3.05 14.54
N THR A 120 -13.94 3.38 13.65
CA THR A 120 -13.91 4.60 12.83
C THR A 120 -14.48 5.84 13.53
N GLY A 121 -14.88 5.73 14.80
CA GLY A 121 -15.25 6.87 15.66
C GLY A 121 -16.75 7.20 15.69
N GLU A 122 -17.62 6.30 15.25
CA GLU A 122 -19.07 6.52 15.46
C GLU A 122 -19.48 6.26 16.91
N VAL A 123 -20.39 7.08 17.39
CA VAL A 123 -20.94 6.97 18.75
C VAL A 123 -22.22 6.13 18.76
N PHE A 124 -23.03 6.27 17.71
CA PHE A 124 -24.30 5.57 17.54
C PHE A 124 -24.25 4.71 16.28
N PHE A 125 -24.95 3.57 16.32
CA PHE A 125 -25.06 2.67 15.16
C PHE A 125 -25.69 3.39 13.96
N GLN A 126 -25.05 3.31 12.80
CA GLN A 126 -25.46 3.92 11.54
C GLN A 126 -25.99 2.86 10.58
N HIS A 127 -27.08 3.16 9.90
CA HIS A 127 -27.73 2.24 8.93
C HIS A 127 -27.42 2.59 7.47
N GLN A 128 -26.66 3.66 7.23
CA GLN A 128 -26.31 4.10 5.89
C GLN A 128 -24.78 4.21 5.71
N PRO A 129 -24.28 4.04 4.50
CA PRO A 129 -22.85 4.21 4.23
C PRO A 129 -22.36 5.61 4.63
N PRO A 130 -21.24 5.71 5.34
CA PRO A 130 -20.72 7.00 5.81
C PRO A 130 -20.20 7.87 4.68
N ILE A 131 -19.67 7.22 3.62
CA ILE A 131 -19.12 7.85 2.42
C ILE A 131 -19.41 6.99 1.18
N HIS A 132 -19.36 7.60 0.01
CA HIS A 132 -19.35 6.84 -1.23
C HIS A 132 -17.97 6.16 -1.41
N PRO A 133 -17.88 4.89 -1.89
CA PRO A 133 -16.60 4.18 -2.05
C PRO A 133 -15.53 4.95 -2.83
N SER A 134 -15.94 5.69 -3.88
CA SER A 134 -15.03 6.54 -4.66
C SER A 134 -14.38 7.68 -3.85
N SER A 135 -14.90 8.00 -2.68
CA SER A 135 -14.30 8.99 -1.79
C SER A 135 -12.96 8.49 -1.24
N LEU A 136 -12.79 7.19 -1.00
CA LEU A 136 -11.50 6.62 -0.57
C LEU A 136 -10.41 6.84 -1.63
N SER A 137 -10.75 6.71 -2.91
CA SER A 137 -9.82 7.02 -4.00
C SER A 137 -9.38 8.49 -3.98
N ARG A 138 -10.36 9.42 -3.87
CA ARG A 138 -10.07 10.87 -3.80
C ARG A 138 -9.25 11.23 -2.57
N TRP A 139 -9.48 10.56 -1.44
CA TRP A 139 -8.69 10.76 -0.24
C TRP A 139 -7.25 10.30 -0.42
N ARG A 140 -7.03 9.08 -1.00
CA ARG A 140 -5.68 8.61 -1.34
C ARG A 140 -4.94 9.57 -2.27
N ASP A 141 -5.63 10.10 -3.29
CA ASP A 141 -5.05 11.09 -4.19
C ASP A 141 -4.69 12.40 -3.47
N ARG A 142 -5.42 12.76 -2.43
CA ARG A 142 -5.23 14.00 -1.67
C ARG A 142 -4.12 13.88 -0.63
N ILE A 143 -4.15 12.84 0.21
CA ILE A 143 -3.13 12.62 1.25
C ILE A 143 -1.77 12.22 0.67
N GLY A 144 -1.75 11.59 -0.49
CA GLY A 144 -0.53 11.19 -1.17
C GLY A 144 0.27 10.12 -0.45
N GLU A 145 1.55 10.07 -0.76
CA GLU A 145 2.51 9.14 -0.16
C GLU A 145 2.79 9.51 1.30
N GLU A 146 3.00 10.79 1.58
CA GLU A 146 3.24 11.33 2.91
C GLU A 146 2.13 10.97 3.90
N GLY A 147 0.87 11.25 3.55
CA GLY A 147 -0.25 10.90 4.42
C GLY A 147 -0.47 9.39 4.56
N ALA A 148 0.00 8.57 3.61
CA ALA A 148 0.02 7.12 3.76
C ALA A 148 1.16 6.66 4.71
N GLU A 149 2.32 7.29 4.66
CA GLU A 149 3.43 7.02 5.59
C GLU A 149 3.04 7.35 7.03
N TRP A 150 2.29 8.43 7.28
CA TRP A 150 1.74 8.73 8.61
C TRP A 150 0.83 7.61 9.13
N LEU A 151 0.04 6.96 8.25
CA LEU A 151 -0.70 5.76 8.66
C LEU A 151 0.25 4.65 9.13
N LEU A 152 1.36 4.43 8.45
CA LEU A 152 2.34 3.42 8.86
C LEU A 152 3.01 3.79 10.19
N THR A 153 3.43 5.05 10.36
CA THR A 153 3.98 5.58 11.63
C THR A 153 3.04 5.29 12.80
N LYS A 154 1.74 5.60 12.66
CA LYS A 154 0.77 5.35 13.75
C LYS A 154 0.54 3.85 14.02
N THR A 155 0.75 2.96 13.06
CA THR A 155 0.76 1.52 13.36
C THR A 155 2.05 1.09 14.07
N ILE A 156 3.19 1.74 13.82
CA ILE A 156 4.45 1.48 14.53
C ILE A 156 4.34 1.93 15.99
N GLU A 157 3.82 3.13 16.23
CA GLU A 157 3.55 3.63 17.58
C GLU A 157 2.58 2.72 18.35
N ALA A 158 1.51 2.26 17.70
CA ALA A 158 0.58 1.28 18.27
C ALA A 158 1.27 -0.07 18.59
N GLY A 159 2.21 -0.49 17.74
CA GLY A 159 3.05 -1.66 17.98
C GLY A 159 3.95 -1.51 19.22
N ARG A 160 4.56 -0.35 19.40
CA ARG A 160 5.32 -0.01 20.62
C ARG A 160 4.41 -0.01 21.86
N SER A 161 3.29 0.70 21.80
CA SER A 161 2.34 0.82 22.91
C SER A 161 1.71 -0.50 23.33
N SER A 162 1.56 -1.45 22.39
CA SER A 162 1.06 -2.79 22.65
C SER A 162 2.13 -3.78 23.14
N GLY A 163 3.41 -3.40 23.09
CA GLY A 163 4.54 -4.27 23.44
C GLY A 163 4.87 -5.35 22.40
N VAL A 164 4.40 -5.19 21.16
CA VAL A 164 4.78 -6.08 20.03
C VAL A 164 6.22 -5.82 19.61
N VAL A 165 6.64 -4.58 19.64
CA VAL A 165 8.00 -4.13 19.31
C VAL A 165 8.49 -3.15 20.38
N ASP A 166 9.80 -3.17 20.63
CA ASP A 166 10.49 -2.22 21.49
C ASP A 166 11.65 -1.55 20.75
N ASP A 167 12.36 -0.67 21.40
CA ASP A 167 13.48 0.07 20.78
C ASP A 167 14.66 -0.85 20.39
N ASP A 168 14.86 -1.97 21.10
CA ASP A 168 15.88 -2.96 20.72
C ASP A 168 15.48 -3.70 19.45
N SER A 169 14.22 -4.07 19.30
CA SER A 169 13.65 -4.63 18.05
C SER A 169 13.86 -3.70 16.87
N LEU A 170 13.61 -2.40 17.04
CA LEU A 170 13.78 -1.38 16.01
C LEU A 170 15.23 -1.10 15.64
N SER A 171 16.17 -1.38 16.53
CA SER A 171 17.61 -1.26 16.27
C SER A 171 18.13 -2.27 15.26
N ARG A 172 17.40 -3.36 14.98
CA ARG A 172 17.80 -4.48 14.14
C ARG A 172 16.73 -4.79 13.09
N VAL A 173 17.01 -4.49 11.83
CA VAL A 173 16.05 -4.65 10.74
C VAL A 173 16.55 -5.62 9.67
N SER A 174 15.63 -6.31 9.01
CA SER A 174 15.87 -7.04 7.77
C SER A 174 15.22 -6.30 6.61
N ILE A 175 15.96 -6.12 5.51
CA ILE A 175 15.44 -5.45 4.31
C ILE A 175 15.54 -6.38 3.12
N ASP A 176 14.44 -6.50 2.39
CA ASP A 176 14.36 -7.29 1.16
C ASP A 176 13.40 -6.60 0.16
N THR A 177 13.47 -7.00 -1.12
CA THR A 177 12.57 -6.51 -2.14
C THR A 177 11.65 -7.59 -2.67
N THR A 178 10.42 -7.21 -2.98
CA THR A 178 9.48 -8.09 -3.66
C THR A 178 8.82 -7.38 -4.84
N VAL A 179 8.16 -8.15 -5.72
CA VAL A 179 7.33 -7.57 -6.79
C VAL A 179 5.88 -7.54 -6.32
N MET A 180 5.29 -6.37 -6.39
CA MET A 180 3.86 -6.14 -6.27
C MET A 180 3.29 -6.07 -7.69
N GLU A 181 2.57 -7.10 -8.12
CA GLU A 181 2.02 -7.16 -9.46
C GLU A 181 0.91 -6.11 -9.66
N LYS A 182 0.85 -5.54 -10.86
CA LYS A 182 -0.28 -4.68 -11.26
C LYS A 182 -1.47 -5.52 -11.72
N ASN A 183 -2.66 -4.93 -11.61
CA ASN A 183 -3.89 -5.56 -12.12
C ASN A 183 -3.98 -5.43 -13.64
N ILE A 184 -3.04 -6.05 -14.34
CA ILE A 184 -2.99 -6.08 -15.80
C ILE A 184 -3.14 -7.52 -16.32
N ALA A 185 -3.67 -7.66 -17.52
CA ALA A 185 -3.65 -8.93 -18.21
C ALA A 185 -2.23 -9.20 -18.74
N TYR A 186 -1.80 -10.48 -18.76
CA TYR A 186 -0.49 -10.86 -19.28
C TYR A 186 -0.23 -10.21 -20.65
N PRO A 187 0.83 -9.40 -20.80
CA PRO A 187 1.08 -8.61 -21.99
C PRO A 187 1.56 -9.49 -23.15
N THR A 188 0.88 -9.38 -24.28
CA THR A 188 1.34 -9.90 -25.57
C THR A 188 1.18 -8.79 -26.61
N ASP A 189 2.09 -8.71 -27.57
CA ASP A 189 2.05 -7.70 -28.63
C ASP A 189 0.70 -7.68 -29.35
N ALA A 190 0.12 -8.86 -29.62
CA ALA A 190 -1.18 -8.96 -30.29
C ALA A 190 -2.30 -8.30 -29.46
N ARG A 191 -2.33 -8.57 -28.15
CA ARG A 191 -3.32 -7.98 -27.24
C ARG A 191 -3.12 -6.47 -27.11
N LEU A 192 -1.87 -6.02 -27.03
CA LEU A 192 -1.55 -4.60 -26.93
C LEU A 192 -1.95 -3.84 -28.20
N TYR A 193 -1.62 -4.36 -29.39
CA TYR A 193 -2.01 -3.73 -30.66
C TYR A 193 -3.53 -3.66 -30.83
N GLU A 194 -4.25 -4.76 -30.49
CA GLU A 194 -5.70 -4.76 -30.60
C GLU A 194 -6.37 -3.79 -29.61
N LYS A 195 -5.93 -3.77 -28.36
CA LYS A 195 -6.43 -2.80 -27.37
C LYS A 195 -6.10 -1.36 -27.76
N ALA A 196 -4.91 -1.11 -28.32
CA ALA A 196 -4.52 0.21 -28.82
C ALA A 196 -5.42 0.66 -29.97
N ARG A 197 -5.69 -0.20 -30.95
CA ARG A 197 -6.62 0.04 -32.04
C ARG A 197 -8.02 0.38 -31.49
N ALA A 198 -8.54 -0.46 -30.60
CA ALA A 198 -9.87 -0.28 -30.01
C ALA A 198 -9.98 1.06 -29.24
N LYS A 199 -8.94 1.41 -28.46
CA LYS A 199 -8.89 2.69 -27.73
C LYS A 199 -8.93 3.90 -28.67
N ILE A 200 -8.13 3.88 -29.75
CA ILE A 200 -8.11 4.98 -30.73
C ILE A 200 -9.46 5.12 -31.44
N VAL A 201 -10.08 3.97 -31.82
CA VAL A 201 -11.40 3.99 -32.47
C VAL A 201 -12.46 4.56 -31.53
N ALA A 202 -12.48 4.16 -30.27
CA ALA A 202 -13.42 4.69 -29.27
C ALA A 202 -13.27 6.21 -29.10
N LEU A 203 -12.03 6.69 -28.95
CA LEU A 203 -11.75 8.13 -28.83
C LEU A 203 -12.13 8.92 -30.07
N ALA A 204 -11.92 8.35 -31.26
CA ALA A 204 -12.36 8.97 -32.53
C ALA A 204 -13.91 9.09 -32.59
N GLN A 205 -14.62 8.05 -32.15
CA GLN A 205 -16.08 8.06 -32.08
C GLN A 205 -16.59 9.10 -31.08
N GLU A 206 -15.99 9.16 -29.89
CA GLU A 206 -16.32 10.15 -28.86
C GLU A 206 -16.08 11.59 -29.37
N ALA A 207 -15.02 11.79 -30.14
CA ALA A 207 -14.69 13.08 -30.75
C ALA A 207 -15.48 13.39 -32.02
N GLY A 208 -16.39 12.54 -32.47
CA GLY A 208 -17.17 12.72 -33.70
C GLY A 208 -16.35 12.58 -34.99
N VAL A 209 -15.11 12.06 -34.92
CA VAL A 209 -14.21 11.91 -36.07
C VAL A 209 -14.49 10.60 -36.79
N GLN A 210 -14.77 10.68 -38.08
CA GLN A 210 -14.99 9.50 -38.95
C GLN A 210 -13.66 8.93 -39.46
N LEU A 211 -13.33 7.72 -39.02
CA LEU A 211 -12.17 7.01 -39.53
C LEU A 211 -12.48 6.27 -40.83
N ARG A 212 -11.54 6.31 -41.79
CA ARG A 212 -11.64 5.56 -43.06
C ARG A 212 -11.80 4.07 -42.88
N GLN A 213 -11.08 3.50 -41.88
CA GLN A 213 -11.11 2.09 -41.55
C GLN A 213 -10.89 1.89 -40.03
N THR A 214 -11.78 1.17 -39.38
CA THR A 214 -11.67 0.85 -37.96
C THR A 214 -11.03 -0.52 -37.69
N TYR A 215 -11.05 -1.42 -38.68
CA TYR A 215 -10.65 -2.84 -38.57
C TYR A 215 -11.34 -3.60 -37.43
N ALA A 216 -12.51 -3.14 -36.94
CA ALA A 216 -13.19 -3.67 -35.77
C ALA A 216 -13.51 -5.18 -35.89
N ARG A 217 -13.86 -5.67 -37.09
CA ARG A 217 -14.12 -7.11 -37.31
C ARG A 217 -12.85 -7.93 -37.53
N LYS A 218 -11.86 -7.38 -38.25
CA LYS A 218 -10.66 -8.14 -38.68
C LYS A 218 -9.58 -8.23 -37.58
N ALA A 219 -9.39 -7.17 -36.78
CA ALA A 219 -8.29 -7.10 -35.83
C ALA A 219 -8.45 -8.08 -34.64
N PRO A 220 -9.63 -8.25 -34.00
CA PRO A 220 -9.81 -9.24 -32.94
C PRO A 220 -9.57 -10.69 -33.43
N LEU A 221 -10.08 -11.02 -34.62
CA LEU A 221 -9.87 -12.34 -35.22
C LEU A 221 -8.39 -12.61 -35.49
N LEU A 222 -7.66 -11.61 -36.00
CA LEU A 222 -6.23 -11.69 -36.24
C LEU A 222 -5.43 -11.81 -34.94
N ALA A 223 -5.80 -11.10 -33.90
CA ALA A 223 -5.19 -11.21 -32.57
C ALA A 223 -5.38 -12.63 -31.98
N ALA A 224 -6.58 -13.19 -32.08
CA ALA A 224 -6.85 -14.58 -31.69
C ALA A 224 -6.03 -15.59 -32.52
N GLN A 225 -5.87 -15.34 -33.83
CA GLN A 225 -5.08 -16.18 -34.73
C GLN A 225 -3.59 -16.14 -34.37
N VAL A 226 -3.04 -14.99 -34.00
CA VAL A 226 -1.67 -14.87 -33.45
C VAL A 226 -1.48 -15.80 -32.25
N GLY A 227 -2.42 -15.81 -31.32
CA GLY A 227 -2.38 -16.69 -30.13
C GLY A 227 -2.38 -18.18 -30.54
N ARG A 228 -3.26 -18.57 -31.46
CA ARG A 228 -3.31 -19.97 -31.97
C ARG A 228 -2.01 -20.39 -32.63
N TYR A 229 -1.41 -19.53 -33.47
CA TYR A 229 -0.13 -19.81 -34.10
C TYR A 229 1.03 -19.90 -33.12
N ALA A 230 1.01 -19.06 -32.06
CA ALA A 230 2.00 -19.12 -30.97
C ALA A 230 1.93 -20.46 -30.22
N HIS A 231 0.71 -20.89 -29.86
CA HIS A 231 0.48 -22.19 -29.20
C HIS A 231 0.91 -23.37 -30.08
N ALA A 232 0.59 -23.33 -31.37
CA ALA A 232 1.00 -24.35 -32.34
C ALA A 232 2.48 -24.23 -32.80
N ARG A 233 3.28 -23.37 -32.18
CA ARG A 233 4.70 -23.10 -32.50
C ARG A 233 4.95 -22.69 -33.97
N GLN A 234 3.94 -22.22 -34.69
CA GLN A 234 4.03 -21.73 -36.06
C GLN A 234 4.53 -20.28 -36.13
N PHE A 235 5.74 -20.03 -35.67
CA PHE A 235 6.28 -18.68 -35.46
C PHE A 235 6.37 -17.82 -36.72
N LYS A 236 6.58 -18.41 -37.93
CA LYS A 236 6.58 -17.64 -39.19
C LYS A 236 5.19 -17.03 -39.47
N ARG A 237 4.13 -17.87 -39.35
CA ARG A 237 2.73 -17.42 -39.53
C ARG A 237 2.32 -16.42 -38.45
N MET A 238 2.69 -16.68 -37.18
CA MET A 238 2.47 -15.78 -36.07
C MET A 238 3.05 -14.38 -36.33
N ARG A 239 4.33 -14.30 -36.75
CA ARG A 239 4.99 -13.01 -37.06
C ARG A 239 4.32 -12.26 -38.20
N LYS A 240 3.86 -12.98 -39.27
CA LYS A 240 3.13 -12.38 -40.39
C LYS A 240 1.82 -11.78 -39.93
N ALA A 241 1.02 -12.53 -39.16
CA ALA A 241 -0.25 -12.05 -38.61
C ALA A 241 -0.05 -10.87 -37.65
N LEU A 242 0.97 -10.93 -36.77
CA LEU A 242 1.29 -9.83 -35.83
C LEU A 242 1.72 -8.56 -36.58
N ARG A 243 2.51 -8.66 -37.64
CA ARG A 243 2.90 -7.52 -38.50
C ARG A 243 1.67 -6.90 -39.17
N THR A 244 0.73 -7.69 -39.64
CA THR A 244 -0.53 -7.21 -40.19
C THR A 244 -1.36 -6.47 -39.17
N LEU A 245 -1.49 -7.01 -37.95
CA LEU A 245 -2.21 -6.38 -36.84
C LEU A 245 -1.56 -5.05 -36.42
N LYS A 246 -0.24 -5.01 -36.31
CA LYS A 246 0.53 -3.78 -36.08
C LYS A 246 0.24 -2.74 -37.17
N GLY A 247 0.18 -3.18 -38.43
CA GLY A 247 -0.18 -2.32 -39.57
C GLY A 247 -1.59 -1.73 -39.47
N TYR A 248 -2.58 -2.52 -39.03
CA TYR A 248 -3.95 -2.00 -38.79
C TYR A 248 -3.97 -0.92 -37.72
N THR A 249 -3.35 -1.17 -36.57
CA THR A 249 -3.25 -0.19 -35.49
C THR A 249 -2.56 1.10 -35.96
N GLY A 250 -1.44 0.98 -36.68
CA GLY A 250 -0.73 2.13 -37.24
C GLY A 250 -1.53 2.94 -38.27
N ARG A 251 -2.37 2.28 -39.07
CA ARG A 251 -3.25 2.99 -40.03
C ARG A 251 -4.32 3.78 -39.31
N VAL A 252 -4.99 3.18 -38.32
CA VAL A 252 -6.01 3.86 -37.50
C VAL A 252 -5.40 5.06 -36.76
N MET A 253 -4.22 4.88 -36.15
CA MET A 253 -3.50 5.96 -35.47
C MET A 253 -3.19 7.12 -36.41
N ARG A 254 -2.62 6.85 -37.61
CA ARG A 254 -2.27 7.89 -38.57
C ARG A 254 -3.51 8.58 -39.16
N ASP A 255 -4.63 7.85 -39.26
CA ASP A 255 -5.88 8.41 -39.76
C ASP A 255 -6.45 9.42 -38.77
N LEU A 256 -6.56 9.07 -37.48
CA LEU A 256 -7.00 10.00 -36.45
C LEU A 256 -6.03 11.18 -36.30
N ARG A 257 -4.71 10.93 -36.35
CA ARG A 257 -3.70 12.00 -36.24
C ARG A 257 -3.84 13.08 -37.33
N ARG A 258 -4.19 12.70 -38.56
CA ARG A 258 -4.42 13.66 -39.67
C ARG A 258 -5.67 14.49 -39.46
N GLN A 259 -6.60 14.03 -38.67
CA GLN A 259 -7.88 14.68 -38.40
C GLN A 259 -7.93 15.34 -37.01
N ILE A 260 -6.79 15.50 -36.34
CA ILE A 260 -6.72 16.01 -34.96
C ILE A 260 -7.26 17.46 -34.86
N ASP A 261 -7.08 18.25 -35.92
CA ASP A 261 -7.52 19.64 -35.94
C ASP A 261 -9.05 19.80 -36.08
N LEU A 262 -9.76 18.72 -36.42
CA LEU A 262 -11.22 18.67 -36.39
C LEU A 262 -11.77 18.56 -34.96
N ILE A 263 -10.94 18.19 -33.98
CA ILE A 263 -11.33 18.06 -32.57
C ILE A 263 -11.11 19.43 -31.90
N PRO A 264 -12.15 20.05 -31.33
CA PRO A 264 -12.02 21.33 -30.64
C PRO A 264 -10.99 21.24 -29.48
N PRO A 265 -10.26 22.34 -29.19
CA PRO A 265 -9.40 22.43 -28.02
C PRO A 265 -10.18 22.10 -26.74
N GLY A 266 -9.58 21.28 -25.85
CA GLY A 266 -10.17 20.85 -24.59
C GLY A 266 -9.68 19.50 -24.15
N THR A 267 -10.19 19.02 -23.03
CA THR A 267 -9.75 17.78 -22.34
C THR A 267 -9.82 16.53 -23.23
N LEU A 268 -10.82 16.47 -24.13
CA LEU A 268 -10.96 15.35 -25.07
C LEU A 268 -9.82 15.34 -26.10
N ARG A 269 -9.47 16.51 -26.67
CA ARG A 269 -8.33 16.62 -27.60
C ARG A 269 -7.02 16.25 -26.94
N GLU A 270 -6.79 16.67 -25.70
CA GLU A 270 -5.62 16.29 -24.91
C GLU A 270 -5.57 14.77 -24.68
N THR A 271 -6.68 14.17 -24.28
CA THR A 271 -6.79 12.71 -24.11
C THR A 271 -6.48 11.94 -25.40
N VAL A 272 -6.93 12.46 -26.55
CA VAL A 272 -6.63 11.87 -27.87
C VAL A 272 -5.14 12.01 -28.20
N LEU A 273 -4.53 13.16 -27.95
CA LEU A 273 -3.10 13.39 -28.18
C LEU A 273 -2.24 12.46 -27.33
N ASP A 274 -2.54 12.32 -26.04
CA ASP A 274 -1.85 11.41 -25.12
C ASP A 274 -1.97 9.95 -25.59
N ALA A 275 -3.16 9.55 -26.01
CA ALA A 275 -3.38 8.21 -26.56
C ALA A 275 -2.57 7.97 -27.85
N LEU A 276 -2.47 8.96 -28.75
CA LEU A 276 -1.67 8.88 -29.97
C LEU A 276 -0.17 8.78 -29.67
N VAL A 277 0.33 9.54 -28.67
CA VAL A 277 1.72 9.45 -28.20
C VAL A 277 2.01 8.06 -27.62
N LEU A 278 1.16 7.56 -26.73
CA LEU A 278 1.31 6.24 -26.12
C LEU A 278 1.29 5.12 -27.16
N VAL A 279 0.36 5.15 -28.12
CA VAL A 279 0.27 4.14 -29.17
C VAL A 279 1.44 4.27 -30.15
N SER A 280 1.94 5.46 -30.42
CA SER A 280 3.16 5.65 -31.20
C SER A 280 4.36 4.99 -30.52
N ARG A 281 4.55 5.21 -29.21
CA ARG A 281 5.60 4.50 -28.42
C ARG A 281 5.45 2.99 -28.54
N LEU A 282 4.24 2.45 -28.35
CA LEU A 282 3.96 1.02 -28.48
C LEU A 282 4.33 0.46 -29.86
N LEU A 283 4.01 1.18 -30.94
CA LEU A 283 4.31 0.73 -32.30
C LEU A 283 5.80 0.76 -32.66
N HIS A 284 6.58 1.64 -31.99
CA HIS A 284 8.02 1.78 -32.23
C HIS A 284 8.90 1.03 -31.23
N GLN A 285 8.32 0.43 -30.18
CA GLN A 285 9.13 -0.30 -29.19
C GLN A 285 9.88 -1.47 -29.81
N ALA A 286 11.14 -1.62 -29.43
CA ALA A 286 12.00 -2.71 -29.88
C ALA A 286 11.72 -4.01 -29.10
N ALA A 287 11.98 -5.16 -29.73
CA ALA A 287 11.86 -6.46 -29.05
C ALA A 287 12.85 -6.60 -27.87
N ARG A 288 14.02 -5.96 -27.97
CA ARG A 288 15.03 -5.88 -26.89
C ARG A 288 15.27 -4.39 -26.62
N GLY A 289 14.99 -3.93 -25.41
CA GLY A 289 15.13 -2.52 -25.03
C GLY A 289 14.41 -2.23 -23.72
N GLY A 290 14.79 -1.13 -23.05
CA GLY A 290 14.11 -0.61 -21.86
C GLY A 290 12.84 0.18 -22.20
N GLY A 291 12.06 0.56 -21.19
CA GLY A 291 10.91 1.47 -21.31
C GLY A 291 9.75 0.95 -22.16
N LYS A 292 9.54 -0.37 -22.20
CA LYS A 292 8.45 -1.00 -22.93
C LYS A 292 7.13 -0.76 -22.25
N ILE A 293 6.09 -0.62 -23.08
CA ILE A 293 4.70 -0.56 -22.61
C ILE A 293 4.16 -1.99 -22.51
N TYR A 294 3.72 -2.37 -21.32
CA TYR A 294 3.10 -3.67 -21.04
C TYR A 294 1.58 -3.57 -20.84
N ALA A 295 1.08 -2.37 -20.53
CA ALA A 295 -0.36 -2.08 -20.49
C ALA A 295 -0.62 -0.65 -20.93
N LEU A 296 -1.74 -0.43 -21.65
CA LEU A 296 -2.10 0.92 -22.11
C LEU A 296 -2.75 1.80 -21.04
N HIS A 297 -3.29 1.19 -20.00
CA HIS A 297 -3.89 1.89 -18.86
C HIS A 297 -2.92 2.03 -17.69
N GLU A 298 -1.78 1.37 -17.76
CA GLU A 298 -0.69 1.38 -16.79
C GLU A 298 0.64 1.38 -17.57
N PRO A 299 1.04 2.50 -18.20
CA PRO A 299 2.22 2.54 -19.07
C PRO A 299 3.55 2.39 -18.33
N ASP A 300 3.54 2.67 -17.00
CA ASP A 300 4.73 2.69 -16.14
C ASP A 300 5.02 1.33 -15.47
N VAL A 301 4.27 0.30 -15.85
CA VAL A 301 4.50 -1.06 -15.31
C VAL A 301 5.84 -1.61 -15.77
N ASP A 302 6.63 -2.07 -14.82
CA ASP A 302 7.89 -2.74 -15.07
C ASP A 302 7.72 -4.25 -15.34
N CYS A 303 8.62 -4.80 -16.13
CA CYS A 303 8.78 -6.25 -16.34
C CYS A 303 9.97 -6.72 -15.52
N ILE A 304 9.72 -7.38 -14.40
CA ILE A 304 10.75 -7.80 -13.45
C ILE A 304 10.99 -9.28 -13.57
N SER A 305 12.26 -9.67 -13.77
CA SER A 305 12.68 -11.08 -13.81
C SER A 305 13.44 -11.42 -12.53
N LYS A 306 12.84 -12.25 -11.68
CA LYS A 306 13.49 -12.76 -10.46
C LYS A 306 14.12 -14.15 -10.58
N GLY A 307 14.31 -14.65 -11.82
CA GLY A 307 14.94 -15.96 -12.04
C GLY A 307 14.16 -17.16 -11.55
N LYS A 308 12.86 -16.98 -11.18
CA LYS A 308 12.00 -18.08 -10.73
C LYS A 308 11.74 -19.06 -11.88
N ALA A 309 11.90 -20.35 -11.61
CA ALA A 309 11.72 -21.39 -12.62
C ALA A 309 10.28 -21.47 -13.18
N ARG A 310 9.27 -21.18 -12.36
CA ARG A 310 7.85 -21.34 -12.71
C ARG A 310 7.25 -20.10 -13.35
N VAL A 311 7.62 -18.88 -12.90
CA VAL A 311 7.15 -17.61 -13.44
C VAL A 311 8.36 -16.73 -13.69
N ARG A 312 8.75 -16.63 -14.96
CA ARG A 312 9.97 -15.92 -15.35
C ARG A 312 9.84 -14.40 -15.22
N TYR A 313 8.66 -13.86 -15.53
CA TYR A 313 8.41 -12.42 -15.56
C TYR A 313 7.20 -12.06 -14.71
N GLU A 314 7.36 -11.11 -13.82
CA GLU A 314 6.32 -10.48 -13.04
C GLU A 314 6.14 -9.03 -13.55
N PHE A 315 4.89 -8.58 -13.69
CA PHE A 315 4.57 -7.24 -14.22
C PHE A 315 3.98 -6.38 -13.14
N GLY A 316 4.73 -5.41 -12.66
CA GLY A 316 4.33 -4.56 -11.54
C GLY A 316 5.43 -3.62 -11.11
N SER A 317 5.41 -3.20 -9.85
CA SER A 317 6.42 -2.38 -9.22
C SER A 317 7.24 -3.20 -8.22
N LYS A 318 8.54 -2.94 -8.15
CA LYS A 318 9.38 -3.46 -7.06
C LYS A 318 9.02 -2.72 -5.79
N VAL A 319 8.93 -3.42 -4.67
CA VAL A 319 8.69 -2.85 -3.34
C VAL A 319 9.81 -3.25 -2.41
N SER A 320 10.45 -2.29 -1.78
CA SER A 320 11.36 -2.48 -0.64
C SER A 320 10.54 -2.62 0.63
N ILE A 321 10.91 -3.58 1.46
CA ILE A 321 10.23 -3.88 2.73
C ILE A 321 11.29 -3.99 3.80
N ALA A 322 11.17 -3.20 4.85
CA ALA A 322 11.97 -3.29 6.07
C ALA A 322 11.11 -3.84 7.21
N THR A 323 11.59 -4.89 7.87
CA THR A 323 10.91 -5.47 9.04
C THR A 323 11.89 -5.60 10.21
N THR A 324 11.38 -5.57 11.43
CA THR A 324 12.15 -6.05 12.58
C THR A 324 12.53 -7.53 12.39
N ILE A 325 13.68 -7.94 12.91
CA ILE A 325 14.21 -9.30 12.64
C ILE A 325 13.44 -10.37 13.41
N ASP A 326 13.01 -10.06 14.62
CA ASP A 326 12.43 -11.02 15.55
C ASP A 326 10.91 -11.12 15.38
N GLU A 327 10.21 -10.02 15.31
CA GLU A 327 8.76 -9.95 15.26
C GLU A 327 8.23 -9.95 13.81
N GLY A 328 9.06 -9.60 12.83
CA GLY A 328 8.64 -9.41 11.43
C GLY A 328 7.66 -8.24 11.26
N PHE A 329 7.79 -7.21 12.11
CA PHE A 329 6.96 -6.02 12.10
C PHE A 329 7.47 -5.03 11.04
N VAL A 330 6.60 -4.50 10.20
CA VAL A 330 6.98 -3.59 9.11
C VAL A 330 7.32 -2.22 9.68
N VAL A 331 8.55 -1.78 9.44
CA VAL A 331 9.08 -0.47 9.87
C VAL A 331 9.47 0.44 8.70
N GLY A 332 9.36 -0.07 7.46
CA GLY A 332 9.54 0.69 6.24
C GLY A 332 8.97 -0.08 5.05
N MET A 333 8.31 0.63 4.14
CA MET A 333 7.73 0.02 2.94
C MET A 333 7.60 1.04 1.81
N ARG A 334 8.29 0.81 0.70
CA ARG A 334 8.36 1.78 -0.39
C ARG A 334 8.31 1.10 -1.76
N ALA A 335 7.48 1.64 -2.67
CA ALA A 335 7.51 1.25 -4.07
C ALA A 335 8.71 1.89 -4.79
N LEU A 336 9.37 1.12 -5.65
CA LEU A 336 10.59 1.49 -6.36
C LEU A 336 10.34 1.46 -7.88
N PRO A 337 9.91 2.57 -8.49
CA PRO A 337 9.69 2.65 -9.93
C PRO A 337 10.97 2.41 -10.73
N GLY A 338 10.83 1.83 -11.94
CA GLY A 338 11.97 1.60 -12.84
C GLY A 338 12.87 0.43 -12.46
N ASN A 339 12.45 -0.40 -11.48
CA ASN A 339 13.18 -1.59 -11.05
C ASN A 339 14.68 -1.36 -10.78
N PRO A 340 15.06 -0.40 -9.90
CA PRO A 340 16.44 -0.10 -9.60
C PRO A 340 17.19 -1.31 -9.02
N TYR A 341 18.51 -1.30 -9.09
CA TYR A 341 19.34 -2.31 -8.43
C TYR A 341 19.19 -2.22 -6.90
N ASP A 342 19.03 -3.36 -6.23
CA ASP A 342 18.69 -3.41 -4.79
C ASP A 342 19.74 -2.68 -3.92
N GLY A 343 21.03 -2.81 -4.26
CA GLY A 343 22.10 -2.11 -3.54
C GLY A 343 21.95 -0.60 -3.52
N HIS A 344 21.44 0.01 -4.58
CA HIS A 344 21.24 1.46 -4.65
C HIS A 344 20.05 1.96 -3.84
N THR A 345 19.13 1.07 -3.44
CA THR A 345 17.92 1.43 -2.71
C THR A 345 18.03 1.32 -1.20
N LEU A 346 19.15 0.77 -0.70
CA LEU A 346 19.32 0.50 0.74
C LEU A 346 19.38 1.77 1.58
N SER A 347 20.08 2.81 1.09
CA SER A 347 20.20 4.09 1.81
C SER A 347 18.83 4.73 2.02
N GLU A 348 18.02 4.81 0.95
CA GLU A 348 16.66 5.37 1.00
C GLU A 348 15.72 4.54 1.89
N ALA A 349 15.88 3.21 1.88
CA ALA A 349 15.08 2.32 2.74
C ALA A 349 15.41 2.52 4.23
N LEU A 350 16.68 2.70 4.57
CA LEU A 350 17.13 2.98 5.95
C LEU A 350 16.72 4.38 6.41
N GLU A 351 16.76 5.36 5.53
CA GLU A 351 16.28 6.72 5.80
C GLU A 351 14.77 6.71 6.10
N GLN A 352 13.97 5.98 5.32
CA GLN A 352 12.55 5.82 5.60
C GLN A 352 12.30 5.17 6.97
N VAL A 353 13.06 4.11 7.31
CA VAL A 353 12.96 3.49 8.63
C VAL A 353 13.26 4.50 9.74
N GLU A 354 14.33 5.30 9.60
CA GLU A 354 14.69 6.33 10.56
C GLU A 354 13.59 7.39 10.73
N ILE A 355 12.99 7.84 9.64
CA ILE A 355 11.88 8.82 9.67
C ILE A 355 10.65 8.23 10.36
N LEU A 356 10.27 7.00 10.03
CA LEU A 356 9.03 6.38 10.53
C LEU A 356 9.13 5.89 11.99
N THR A 357 10.35 5.57 12.46
CA THR A 357 10.58 5.04 13.81
C THR A 357 11.26 6.02 14.74
N GLU A 358 11.70 7.19 14.22
CA GLU A 358 12.54 8.16 14.94
C GLU A 358 13.85 7.55 15.45
N GLN A 359 14.23 6.40 14.90
CA GLN A 359 15.43 5.65 15.30
C GLN A 359 16.14 5.08 14.07
N ARG A 360 17.44 5.36 13.95
CA ARG A 360 18.25 4.73 12.91
C ARG A 360 18.64 3.31 13.34
N PRO A 361 18.40 2.29 12.50
CA PRO A 361 18.81 0.93 12.80
C PRO A 361 20.34 0.81 12.94
N ALA A 362 20.79 0.21 14.03
CA ALA A 362 22.20 -0.07 14.25
C ALA A 362 22.72 -1.20 13.33
N ILE A 363 21.85 -2.19 13.06
CA ILE A 363 22.18 -3.35 12.23
C ILE A 363 21.06 -3.56 11.20
N THR A 364 21.44 -3.74 9.95
CA THR A 364 20.53 -4.23 8.91
C THR A 364 21.04 -5.51 8.27
N VAL A 365 20.13 -6.45 8.02
CA VAL A 365 20.45 -7.73 7.39
C VAL A 365 19.80 -7.78 6.02
N VAL A 366 20.60 -8.04 4.98
CA VAL A 366 20.16 -8.02 3.58
C VAL A 366 20.66 -9.25 2.82
N ASP A 367 20.08 -9.49 1.65
CA ASP A 367 20.55 -10.56 0.76
C ASP A 367 21.80 -10.15 -0.05
N ARG A 368 22.28 -11.06 -0.92
CA ARG A 368 23.46 -10.80 -1.77
C ARG A 368 23.19 -9.77 -2.87
N GLY A 369 21.95 -9.48 -3.19
CA GLY A 369 21.55 -8.49 -4.17
C GLY A 369 21.93 -7.07 -3.77
N TYR A 370 22.17 -6.83 -2.47
CA TYR A 370 22.54 -5.51 -1.93
C TYR A 370 24.06 -5.22 -1.93
N ARG A 371 24.88 -6.02 -2.60
CA ARG A 371 26.32 -5.74 -2.68
C ARG A 371 26.57 -4.39 -3.33
N GLY A 372 27.53 -3.62 -2.80
CA GLY A 372 27.86 -2.27 -3.30
C GLY A 372 26.85 -1.21 -2.87
N HIS A 373 26.18 -1.40 -1.73
CA HIS A 373 25.14 -0.51 -1.20
C HIS A 373 25.61 0.89 -0.81
N GLY A 374 26.91 1.11 -0.57
CA GLY A 374 27.46 2.44 -0.22
C GLY A 374 27.01 3.01 1.14
N VAL A 375 26.32 2.24 1.98
CA VAL A 375 25.87 2.67 3.31
C VAL A 375 26.99 2.50 4.32
N GLU A 376 27.34 3.57 5.03
CA GLU A 376 28.40 3.59 6.06
C GLU A 376 27.86 3.82 7.47
N THR A 377 26.68 4.39 7.59
CA THR A 377 26.08 4.84 8.86
C THR A 377 25.38 3.73 9.66
N THR A 378 25.07 2.62 9.03
CA THR A 378 24.44 1.43 9.63
C THR A 378 25.29 0.21 9.32
N ARG A 379 25.44 -0.70 10.28
CA ARG A 379 26.16 -1.96 10.06
C ARG A 379 25.37 -2.90 9.17
N VAL A 380 25.78 -3.06 7.91
CA VAL A 380 25.11 -3.92 6.94
C VAL A 380 25.69 -5.33 6.96
N LEU A 381 24.84 -6.32 7.22
CA LEU A 381 25.17 -7.74 7.18
C LEU A 381 24.61 -8.37 5.91
N ILE A 382 25.48 -8.68 4.95
CA ILE A 382 25.09 -9.31 3.69
C ILE A 382 25.10 -10.84 3.85
N SER A 383 24.03 -11.50 3.43
CA SER A 383 23.92 -12.97 3.42
C SER A 383 25.11 -13.64 2.73
N GLY A 384 25.69 -14.66 3.39
CA GLY A 384 26.85 -15.39 2.89
C GLY A 384 28.20 -14.78 3.25
N SER A 385 28.27 -13.68 3.99
CA SER A 385 29.52 -13.18 4.59
C SER A 385 30.05 -14.19 5.60
N ARG A 386 31.36 -14.46 5.58
CA ARG A 386 32.01 -15.46 6.45
C ARG A 386 33.04 -14.86 7.41
N ARG A 387 33.62 -13.69 7.07
CA ARG A 387 34.72 -13.07 7.83
C ARG A 387 34.18 -12.00 8.78
N GLY A 388 34.82 -11.84 9.94
CA GLY A 388 34.52 -10.77 10.91
C GLY A 388 33.18 -10.91 11.63
N LEU A 389 32.61 -12.11 11.72
CA LEU A 389 31.30 -12.35 12.33
C LEU A 389 31.43 -13.02 13.70
N THR A 390 30.90 -12.37 14.73
CA THR A 390 30.68 -12.99 16.05
C THR A 390 29.56 -14.06 16.00
N PRO A 391 29.44 -14.96 17.00
CA PRO A 391 28.34 -15.91 17.07
C PRO A 391 26.95 -15.26 17.02
N SER A 392 26.75 -14.10 17.67
CA SER A 392 25.51 -13.33 17.67
C SER A 392 25.17 -12.79 16.26
N LEU A 393 26.14 -12.23 15.54
CA LEU A 393 25.94 -11.75 14.16
C LEU A 393 25.65 -12.90 13.18
N LYS A 394 26.24 -14.10 13.41
CA LYS A 394 25.88 -15.30 12.63
C LYS A 394 24.45 -15.75 12.91
N ALA A 395 23.96 -15.59 14.13
CA ALA A 395 22.56 -15.88 14.47
C ALA A 395 21.61 -14.91 13.74
N LEU A 396 21.89 -13.61 13.73
CA LEU A 396 21.12 -12.62 12.97
C LEU A 396 21.10 -12.92 11.47
N LEU A 397 22.24 -13.27 10.86
CA LEU A 397 22.30 -13.67 9.47
C LEU A 397 21.45 -14.90 9.14
N ARG A 398 21.35 -15.86 10.07
CA ARG A 398 20.46 -17.02 9.90
C ARG A 398 18.98 -16.61 9.92
N ARG A 399 18.63 -15.60 10.71
CA ARG A 399 17.26 -15.06 10.77
C ARG A 399 16.85 -14.21 9.55
N ARG A 400 17.79 -13.85 8.67
CA ARG A 400 17.46 -13.13 7.43
C ARG A 400 16.30 -13.77 6.65
N SER A 401 16.26 -15.11 6.58
CA SER A 401 15.19 -15.82 5.86
C SER A 401 13.80 -15.64 6.49
N ALA A 402 13.70 -15.13 7.73
CA ALA A 402 12.42 -14.86 8.39
C ALA A 402 11.58 -13.76 7.67
N ILE A 403 12.22 -12.87 6.90
CA ILE A 403 11.45 -11.89 6.10
C ILE A 403 10.67 -12.53 4.94
N GLU A 404 11.11 -13.68 4.42
CA GLU A 404 10.45 -14.34 3.28
C GLU A 404 9.03 -14.85 3.62
N PRO A 405 8.78 -15.53 4.76
CA PRO A 405 7.44 -15.81 5.25
C PRO A 405 6.59 -14.56 5.46
N GLU A 406 7.16 -13.48 6.00
CA GLU A 406 6.42 -12.24 6.23
C GLU A 406 5.96 -11.61 4.90
N ILE A 407 6.82 -11.58 3.89
CA ILE A 407 6.45 -11.19 2.52
C ILE A 407 5.38 -12.13 1.96
N GLY A 408 5.49 -13.43 2.22
CA GLY A 408 4.48 -14.43 1.88
C GLY A 408 3.12 -14.08 2.49
N HIS A 409 3.06 -13.83 3.80
CA HIS A 409 1.84 -13.41 4.50
C HIS A 409 1.29 -12.07 3.98
N MET A 410 2.13 -11.07 3.71
CA MET A 410 1.67 -9.83 3.10
C MET A 410 1.02 -10.05 1.73
N LYS A 411 1.44 -11.05 0.96
CA LYS A 411 0.86 -11.42 -0.33
C LYS A 411 -0.39 -12.29 -0.22
N THR A 412 -0.39 -13.30 0.65
CA THR A 412 -1.50 -14.27 0.78
C THR A 412 -2.60 -13.75 1.69
N ASP A 413 -2.24 -13.25 2.87
CA ASP A 413 -3.17 -12.80 3.91
C ASP A 413 -3.41 -11.28 3.85
N GLY A 414 -2.50 -10.54 3.20
CA GLY A 414 -2.62 -9.14 2.85
C GLY A 414 -3.08 -8.93 1.41
N ARG A 415 -2.86 -7.73 0.89
CA ARG A 415 -3.24 -7.35 -0.48
C ARG A 415 -2.02 -7.14 -1.39
N LEU A 416 -0.80 -7.38 -0.91
CA LEU A 416 0.44 -7.03 -1.61
C LEU A 416 0.66 -7.82 -2.91
N ALA A 417 -0.04 -8.94 -3.11
CA ALA A 417 0.09 -9.74 -4.32
C ALA A 417 -0.28 -8.98 -5.59
N ARG A 418 -1.28 -8.07 -5.50
CA ARG A 418 -1.77 -7.36 -6.68
C ARG A 418 -2.29 -5.97 -6.32
N CYS A 419 -1.67 -4.93 -6.89
CA CYS A 419 -2.07 -3.53 -6.73
C CYS A 419 -3.23 -3.18 -7.68
N PRO A 420 -4.40 -2.74 -7.17
CA PRO A 420 -5.51 -2.26 -7.98
C PRO A 420 -5.40 -0.77 -8.34
N LEU A 421 -4.58 0.00 -7.61
CA LEU A 421 -4.43 1.44 -7.81
C LEU A 421 -3.59 1.74 -9.05
N LYS A 422 -3.80 2.90 -9.66
CA LYS A 422 -3.15 3.30 -10.89
C LYS A 422 -1.92 4.18 -10.66
N GLY A 423 -0.96 4.08 -11.60
CA GLY A 423 0.25 4.89 -11.63
C GLY A 423 1.23 4.59 -10.49
N THR A 424 2.38 5.24 -10.54
CA THR A 424 3.46 5.08 -9.54
C THR A 424 3.05 5.57 -8.16
N ARG A 425 2.30 6.69 -8.08
CA ARG A 425 1.74 7.19 -6.82
C ARG A 425 0.78 6.20 -6.17
N GLY A 426 -0.08 5.55 -6.98
CA GLY A 426 -0.96 4.49 -6.49
C GLY A 426 -0.19 3.30 -5.95
N ASP A 427 0.95 2.94 -6.58
CA ASP A 427 1.83 1.88 -6.10
C ASP A 427 2.46 2.21 -4.75
N ALA A 428 2.96 3.44 -4.59
CA ALA A 428 3.58 3.90 -3.36
C ALA A 428 2.59 3.84 -2.18
N ILE A 429 1.43 4.47 -2.33
CA ILE A 429 0.37 4.47 -1.31
C ILE A 429 -0.08 3.04 -0.98
N PHE A 430 -0.31 2.21 -2.00
CA PHE A 430 -0.82 0.86 -1.79
C PHE A 430 0.19 -0.04 -1.08
N ALA A 431 1.48 0.08 -1.39
CA ALA A 431 2.55 -0.63 -0.70
C ALA A 431 2.51 -0.31 0.80
N VAL A 432 2.58 0.97 1.17
CA VAL A 432 2.56 1.42 2.56
C VAL A 432 1.31 0.92 3.31
N LEU A 433 0.13 1.03 2.71
CA LEU A 433 -1.11 0.54 3.31
C LEU A 433 -1.12 -0.99 3.51
N CYS A 434 -0.43 -1.76 2.65
CA CYS A 434 -0.25 -3.20 2.88
C CYS A 434 0.64 -3.46 4.10
N GLY A 435 1.65 -2.63 4.35
CA GLY A 435 2.46 -2.64 5.58
C GLY A 435 1.62 -2.36 6.82
N CYS A 436 0.76 -1.32 6.77
CA CYS A 436 -0.18 -1.02 7.86
C CYS A 436 -1.06 -2.22 8.19
N GLY A 437 -1.67 -2.85 7.18
CA GLY A 437 -2.52 -4.02 7.37
C GLY A 437 -1.76 -5.21 7.95
N HIS A 438 -0.48 -5.38 7.62
CA HIS A 438 0.39 -6.40 8.21
C HIS A 438 0.66 -6.12 9.69
N ASN A 439 1.04 -4.90 10.04
CA ASN A 439 1.30 -4.48 11.41
C ASN A 439 0.06 -4.66 12.30
N ILE A 440 -1.09 -4.22 11.83
CA ILE A 440 -2.35 -4.41 12.57
C ILE A 440 -2.62 -5.90 12.84
N ARG A 441 -2.42 -6.80 11.86
CA ARG A 441 -2.55 -8.25 12.09
C ARG A 441 -1.59 -8.76 13.17
N LYS A 442 -0.34 -8.28 13.19
CA LYS A 442 0.64 -8.61 14.24
C LYS A 442 0.18 -8.14 15.62
N ILE A 443 -0.29 -6.89 15.73
CA ILE A 443 -0.83 -6.33 16.97
C ILE A 443 -2.03 -7.16 17.47
N LEU A 444 -3.00 -7.44 16.60
CA LEU A 444 -4.16 -8.24 16.98
C LEU A 444 -3.79 -9.66 17.42
N ASN A 445 -2.86 -10.29 16.74
CA ASN A 445 -2.36 -11.61 17.15
C ASN A 445 -1.68 -11.54 18.51
N HIS A 446 -0.87 -10.52 18.77
CA HIS A 446 -0.23 -10.33 20.09
C HIS A 446 -1.28 -10.16 21.19
N ILE A 447 -2.29 -9.33 20.99
CA ILE A 447 -3.41 -9.13 21.93
C ILE A 447 -4.13 -10.46 22.22
N ARG A 448 -4.36 -11.29 21.21
CA ARG A 448 -4.99 -12.62 21.36
C ARG A 448 -4.11 -13.57 22.16
N TYR A 449 -2.80 -13.61 21.87
CA TYR A 449 -1.85 -14.43 22.61
C TYR A 449 -1.76 -14.03 24.09
N LEU A 450 -1.69 -12.73 24.37
CA LEU A 450 -1.66 -12.23 25.75
C LEU A 450 -2.91 -12.64 26.52
N LEU A 451 -4.09 -12.52 25.90
CA LEU A 451 -5.34 -12.93 26.51
C LEU A 451 -5.40 -14.44 26.79
N ALA A 452 -4.98 -15.25 25.80
CA ALA A 452 -4.93 -16.71 25.94
C ALA A 452 -3.95 -17.13 27.04
N TYR A 453 -2.78 -16.50 27.12
CA TYR A 453 -1.79 -16.72 28.17
C TYR A 453 -2.34 -16.39 29.57
N LEU A 454 -2.96 -15.21 29.74
CA LEU A 454 -3.58 -14.82 30.99
C LEU A 454 -4.68 -15.79 31.43
N LEU A 455 -5.53 -16.23 30.50
CA LEU A 455 -6.54 -17.25 30.79
C LEU A 455 -5.93 -18.58 31.22
N ALA A 456 -4.86 -19.04 30.55
CA ALA A 456 -4.16 -20.24 30.89
C ALA A 456 -3.55 -20.17 32.32
N VAL A 457 -2.93 -19.03 32.65
CA VAL A 457 -2.38 -18.78 34.00
C VAL A 457 -3.49 -18.81 35.06
N ILE A 458 -4.62 -18.13 34.81
CA ILE A 458 -5.78 -18.11 35.72
C ILE A 458 -6.31 -19.54 35.93
N VAL A 459 -6.50 -20.30 34.86
CA VAL A 459 -6.96 -21.70 34.94
C VAL A 459 -5.98 -22.57 35.75
N THR A 460 -4.67 -22.39 35.54
CA THR A 460 -3.64 -23.12 36.26
C THR A 460 -3.68 -22.79 37.77
N ILE A 461 -3.81 -21.51 38.12
CA ILE A 461 -3.91 -21.07 39.52
C ILE A 461 -5.19 -21.64 40.16
N LEU A 462 -6.33 -21.55 39.48
CA LEU A 462 -7.60 -22.10 39.99
C LEU A 462 -7.52 -23.63 40.19
N SER A 463 -6.91 -24.35 39.24
CA SER A 463 -6.73 -25.79 39.34
C SER A 463 -5.83 -26.16 40.52
N ALA A 464 -4.72 -25.44 40.72
CA ALA A 464 -3.82 -25.66 41.87
C ALA A 464 -4.53 -25.39 43.20
N THR A 465 -5.35 -24.33 43.29
CA THR A 465 -6.11 -24.02 44.54
C THR A 465 -7.17 -25.07 44.83
N VAL A 466 -7.80 -25.69 43.83
CA VAL A 466 -8.76 -26.76 44.01
C VAL A 466 -8.04 -28.04 44.52
N ILE A 467 -6.89 -28.38 43.97
CA ILE A 467 -6.08 -29.56 44.41
C ILE A 467 -5.65 -29.38 45.86
N ILE A 468 -5.11 -28.22 46.24
CA ILE A 468 -4.68 -27.93 47.62
C ILE A 468 -5.86 -28.01 48.59
N ARG A 469 -7.06 -27.50 48.21
CA ARG A 469 -8.26 -27.67 49.05
C ARG A 469 -8.68 -29.10 49.22
N HIS A 470 -8.58 -29.91 48.17
CA HIS A 470 -8.93 -31.33 48.23
C HIS A 470 -7.95 -32.11 49.10
N GLU A 471 -6.65 -31.85 49.01
CA GLU A 471 -5.62 -32.46 49.85
C GLU A 471 -5.79 -32.08 51.33
N ASN A 472 -6.09 -30.81 51.64
CA ASN A 472 -6.37 -30.35 52.99
C ASN A 472 -7.66 -30.97 53.58
N GLN A 473 -8.69 -31.19 52.77
CA GLN A 473 -9.90 -31.90 53.23
C GLN A 473 -9.63 -33.39 53.49
N CYS A 474 -8.84 -34.06 52.66
CA CYS A 474 -8.46 -35.46 52.89
C CYS A 474 -7.57 -35.62 54.14
N SER A 475 -6.64 -34.70 54.37
CA SER A 475 -5.79 -34.75 55.58
C SER A 475 -6.57 -34.49 56.88
N HIS A 476 -7.60 -33.66 56.86
CA HIS A 476 -8.48 -33.47 58.03
C HIS A 476 -9.39 -34.70 58.31
N LEU A 477 -9.80 -35.44 57.29
CA LEU A 477 -10.59 -36.66 57.44
C LEU A 477 -9.74 -37.86 57.98
N THR A 478 -8.47 -37.93 57.61
CA THR A 478 -7.53 -38.94 58.11
C THR A 478 -7.01 -38.65 59.53
N ALA A 479 -7.06 -37.39 60.01
CA ALA A 479 -6.69 -37.01 61.37
C ALA A 479 -7.85 -37.16 62.38
N ALA A 480 -9.06 -37.41 61.93
CA ALA A 480 -10.27 -37.58 62.76
C ALA A 480 -10.75 -39.03 62.84
N ALA A 481 -10.06 -39.97 62.18
CA ALA A 481 -10.24 -41.44 62.31
C ALA A 481 -9.12 -42.04 63.12
#